data_c1720d5132107c3a74fd67ba94ea62f6
#
_entry.id   c1720d5132107c3a74fd67ba94ea62f6
#
_cell.length_a   1.000
_cell.length_b   1.000
_cell.length_c   1.000
_cell.angle_alpha   90.00
_cell.angle_beta   90.00
_cell.angle_gamma   90.00
#
_symmetry.space_group_name_H-M   'P 1'
#
loop_
_entity.id
_entity.type
_entity.pdbx_description
1 polymer ?
#
loop_
_entity_poly.entity_id
_entity_poly.type
_entity_poly.pdbx_seq_one_letter_code
_entity_poly.pdbx_strand_id
1 'polypeptide(L)'
;MNKKVILMILDGWGKSPDPKVSAIDNANVPFINSLYQNYPSAQLRTDGLNVGLPEGQMGNSEVGHMNLGAGRIVYQDLAKINLAVAHNTLAKEQVLVDAFTYAKENNKKVHFLGLVSDGGVHSHTSHLRGLIDATQEYGLDKVYVHAFTDGRDVDPKSGANYIQDLENHIANTPVKIASIIGRYYAMDRDKRWERIKLAYDLIVNGLGTPSRDAVASIKESYENNITDEFIAPVIMVDEHGKPLATIEEDDVVIFFNFRTDRGRELTEALSQQDFHEENMHKLNLYYVTLTNYDETYQNVKVVYNKDNITETLGEVLEKANKTQIRIAETEKYPHVTFFFSGGREIPFVGETRILRNSPKVATYDLQPEMSAFELKDALVPELNKGEVDFVCLNFANGDMVGHTGIMSAAILACEAVDACVKEVIEAALANDYTTIVIADHGNCETMINPDGSPNTAHTTNPVPIILVDKDIKTIHDGVLGDIAPTILELMGIEQPAAMTRHSLL
;
A
#
# COMPACT_ATOMS: atom_id res chain seq x y z
N MET A 1 2.09 23.30 -24.42
CA MET A 1 1.69 24.62 -23.89
C MET A 1 2.83 25.11 -23.01
N ASN A 2 2.89 26.35 -22.62
CA ASN A 2 3.97 26.80 -21.70
C ASN A 2 3.33 27.57 -20.52
N LYS A 3 2.46 26.87 -19.80
CA LYS A 3 1.69 27.42 -18.67
C LYS A 3 2.45 27.27 -17.36
N LYS A 4 2.22 28.17 -16.41
CA LYS A 4 2.52 27.96 -14.99
C LYS A 4 1.35 27.22 -14.38
N VAL A 5 1.59 26.24 -13.50
CA VAL A 5 0.54 25.33 -13.02
C VAL A 5 0.49 25.27 -11.51
N ILE A 6 -0.71 25.31 -10.95
CA ILE A 6 -0.99 25.00 -9.55
C ILE A 6 -1.77 23.69 -9.50
N LEU A 7 -1.25 22.71 -8.78
CA LEU A 7 -2.00 21.55 -8.32
C LEU A 7 -2.51 21.85 -6.92
N MET A 8 -3.83 22.01 -6.79
CA MET A 8 -4.51 22.27 -5.55
C MET A 8 -5.27 21.03 -5.10
N ILE A 9 -4.88 20.45 -3.99
CA ILE A 9 -5.45 19.22 -3.43
C ILE A 9 -6.34 19.61 -2.25
N LEU A 10 -7.63 19.36 -2.38
CA LEU A 10 -8.63 19.47 -1.32
C LEU A 10 -8.74 18.10 -0.66
N ASP A 11 -7.88 17.82 0.32
CA ASP A 11 -7.73 16.50 0.93
C ASP A 11 -9.05 15.99 1.51
N GLY A 12 -9.45 14.76 1.16
CA GLY A 12 -10.70 14.17 1.63
C GLY A 12 -11.98 14.70 0.99
N TRP A 13 -11.90 15.47 -0.12
CA TRP A 13 -13.04 16.09 -0.79
C TRP A 13 -13.60 15.20 -1.90
N GLY A 14 -14.37 14.18 -1.52
CA GLY A 14 -15.01 13.25 -2.45
C GLY A 14 -16.31 13.79 -3.06
N LYS A 15 -16.93 12.96 -3.89
CA LYS A 15 -18.24 13.23 -4.50
C LYS A 15 -19.27 12.25 -4.00
N SER A 16 -20.19 12.71 -3.15
CA SER A 16 -21.21 11.87 -2.56
C SER A 16 -22.32 11.48 -3.53
N PRO A 17 -22.80 10.23 -3.50
CA PRO A 17 -24.05 9.87 -4.17
C PRO A 17 -25.31 10.33 -3.38
N ASP A 18 -25.18 10.63 -2.08
CA ASP A 18 -26.28 11.11 -1.22
C ASP A 18 -25.87 12.42 -0.51
N PRO A 19 -26.42 13.56 -0.94
CA PRO A 19 -26.14 14.85 -0.33
C PRO A 19 -26.45 14.96 1.16
N LYS A 20 -27.34 14.12 1.69
CA LYS A 20 -27.76 14.20 3.11
C LYS A 20 -26.64 13.78 4.06
N VAL A 21 -25.74 12.92 3.62
CA VAL A 21 -24.62 12.45 4.44
C VAL A 21 -23.31 13.21 4.20
N SER A 22 -23.31 14.15 3.26
CA SER A 22 -22.16 14.92 2.79
C SER A 22 -22.00 16.23 3.53
N ALA A 23 -20.86 16.47 4.16
CA ALA A 23 -20.54 17.78 4.70
C ALA A 23 -20.38 18.83 3.60
N ILE A 24 -19.84 18.45 2.45
CA ILE A 24 -19.60 19.32 1.30
C ILE A 24 -20.94 19.87 0.75
N ASP A 25 -21.92 18.98 0.54
CA ASP A 25 -23.21 19.36 -0.02
C ASP A 25 -24.07 20.17 0.97
N ASN A 26 -23.80 20.04 2.28
CA ASN A 26 -24.47 20.80 3.33
C ASN A 26 -23.73 22.10 3.71
N ALA A 27 -22.52 22.32 3.20
CA ALA A 27 -21.72 23.52 3.44
C ALA A 27 -22.07 24.65 2.45
N ASN A 28 -21.89 25.88 2.91
CA ASN A 28 -21.98 27.06 2.02
C ASN A 28 -20.64 27.29 1.31
N VAL A 29 -20.47 26.65 0.15
CA VAL A 29 -19.24 26.68 -0.67
C VAL A 29 -19.49 27.30 -2.05
N PRO A 30 -19.91 28.59 -2.11
CA PRO A 30 -20.38 29.22 -3.34
C PRO A 30 -19.27 29.37 -4.39
N PHE A 31 -18.02 29.54 -3.97
CA PHE A 31 -16.93 29.73 -4.92
C PHE A 31 -16.58 28.41 -5.63
N ILE A 32 -16.38 27.31 -4.89
CA ILE A 32 -16.12 25.99 -5.50
C ILE A 32 -17.30 25.57 -6.39
N ASN A 33 -18.55 25.82 -5.95
CA ASN A 33 -19.73 25.57 -6.79
C ASN A 33 -19.70 26.38 -8.10
N SER A 34 -19.21 27.60 -8.06
CA SER A 34 -19.06 28.43 -9.27
C SER A 34 -17.98 27.89 -10.24
N LEU A 35 -16.97 27.20 -9.72
CA LEU A 35 -15.94 26.57 -10.56
C LEU A 35 -16.53 25.47 -11.44
N TYR A 36 -17.42 24.63 -10.90
CA TYR A 36 -18.12 23.61 -11.69
C TYR A 36 -18.99 24.18 -12.80
N GLN A 37 -19.51 25.40 -12.63
CA GLN A 37 -20.34 26.07 -13.64
C GLN A 37 -19.53 26.75 -14.72
N ASN A 38 -18.34 27.25 -14.40
CA ASN A 38 -17.57 28.14 -15.26
C ASN A 38 -16.39 27.45 -15.96
N TYR A 39 -15.94 26.28 -15.44
CA TYR A 39 -14.74 25.59 -15.91
C TYR A 39 -15.02 24.12 -16.20
N PRO A 40 -14.25 23.49 -17.09
CA PRO A 40 -14.39 22.06 -17.36
C PRO A 40 -14.05 21.25 -16.12
N SER A 41 -14.89 20.25 -15.85
CA SER A 41 -14.74 19.35 -14.71
C SER A 41 -15.04 17.92 -15.10
N ALA A 42 -14.39 16.98 -14.39
CA ALA A 42 -14.52 15.55 -14.55
C ALA A 42 -14.33 14.84 -13.21
N GLN A 43 -14.10 13.55 -13.20
CA GLN A 43 -13.93 12.75 -11.98
C GLN A 43 -12.65 11.91 -12.04
N LEU A 44 -12.04 11.71 -10.88
CA LEU A 44 -10.90 10.80 -10.69
C LEU A 44 -11.30 9.64 -9.81
N ARG A 45 -10.88 8.42 -10.19
CA ARG A 45 -10.95 7.24 -9.32
C ARG A 45 -9.71 7.21 -8.44
N THR A 46 -9.95 7.03 -7.13
CA THR A 46 -8.90 7.12 -6.10
C THR A 46 -8.89 5.90 -5.17
N ASP A 47 -9.57 4.82 -5.58
CA ASP A 47 -9.76 3.59 -4.82
C ASP A 47 -9.14 2.38 -5.52
N GLY A 48 -8.88 1.33 -4.78
CA GLY A 48 -8.49 0.02 -5.28
C GLY A 48 -7.35 0.07 -6.30
N LEU A 49 -7.46 -0.72 -7.36
CA LEU A 49 -6.42 -0.83 -8.39
C LEU A 49 -6.13 0.48 -9.13
N ASN A 50 -7.04 1.46 -9.08
CA ASN A 50 -6.83 2.77 -9.68
C ASN A 50 -5.69 3.57 -9.04
N VAL A 51 -5.31 3.20 -7.82
CA VAL A 51 -4.20 3.80 -7.06
C VAL A 51 -3.19 2.77 -6.56
N GLY A 52 -3.29 1.53 -7.03
CA GLY A 52 -2.35 0.45 -6.68
C GLY A 52 -2.65 -0.24 -5.35
N LEU A 53 -3.86 -0.13 -4.84
CA LEU A 53 -4.38 -0.85 -3.68
C LEU A 53 -5.19 -2.09 -4.13
N PRO A 54 -5.46 -3.06 -3.25
CA PRO A 54 -6.41 -4.13 -3.54
C PRO A 54 -7.78 -3.61 -3.97
N GLU A 55 -8.49 -4.37 -4.81
CA GLU A 55 -9.82 -3.98 -5.29
C GLU A 55 -10.79 -3.75 -4.12
N GLY A 56 -11.58 -2.67 -4.21
CA GLY A 56 -12.54 -2.28 -3.19
C GLY A 56 -11.93 -1.58 -1.96
N GLN A 57 -10.62 -1.45 -1.86
CA GLN A 57 -9.98 -0.71 -0.77
C GLN A 57 -10.03 0.79 -1.04
N MET A 58 -10.45 1.56 -0.03
CA MET A 58 -10.45 3.02 -0.07
C MET A 58 -9.03 3.59 -0.20
N GLY A 59 -8.87 4.66 -0.96
CA GLY A 59 -7.62 5.40 -1.06
C GLY A 59 -7.17 6.04 0.25
N ASN A 60 -5.95 6.53 0.25
CA ASN A 60 -5.39 7.31 1.35
C ASN A 60 -4.38 8.34 0.81
N SER A 61 -4.03 9.32 1.65
CA SER A 61 -3.18 10.43 1.22
C SER A 61 -1.77 9.98 0.82
N GLU A 62 -1.18 8.98 1.48
CA GLU A 62 0.16 8.48 1.14
C GLU A 62 0.21 7.93 -0.29
N VAL A 63 -0.68 6.98 -0.57
CA VAL A 63 -0.80 6.35 -1.89
C VAL A 63 -1.27 7.36 -2.94
N GLY A 64 -2.23 8.22 -2.60
CA GLY A 64 -2.74 9.25 -3.49
C GLY A 64 -1.66 10.21 -3.97
N HIS A 65 -0.91 10.81 -3.05
CA HIS A 65 0.17 11.74 -3.38
C HIS A 65 1.33 11.06 -4.11
N MET A 66 1.62 9.79 -3.79
CA MET A 66 2.62 9.03 -4.51
C MET A 66 2.25 8.84 -5.99
N ASN A 67 1.00 8.47 -6.27
CA ASN A 67 0.51 8.35 -7.65
C ASN A 67 0.51 9.69 -8.39
N LEU A 68 0.09 10.77 -7.71
CA LEU A 68 0.10 12.14 -8.25
C LEU A 68 1.50 12.56 -8.73
N GLY A 69 2.52 12.30 -7.91
CA GLY A 69 3.89 12.65 -8.26
C GLY A 69 4.56 11.70 -9.25
N ALA A 70 4.17 10.42 -9.23
CA ALA A 70 4.81 9.38 -10.04
C ALA A 70 4.33 9.34 -11.50
N GLY A 71 3.16 9.92 -11.83
CA GLY A 71 2.59 9.84 -13.17
C GLY A 71 2.25 8.43 -13.65
N ARG A 72 2.08 7.51 -12.69
CA ARG A 72 1.75 6.09 -12.90
C ARG A 72 1.05 5.52 -11.70
N ILE A 73 0.40 4.36 -11.87
CA ILE A 73 -0.14 3.61 -10.73
C ILE A 73 1.02 2.92 -10.01
N VAL A 74 1.22 3.27 -8.74
CA VAL A 74 2.24 2.67 -7.87
C VAL A 74 1.58 1.57 -7.04
N TYR A 75 1.73 0.33 -7.49
CA TYR A 75 1.12 -0.81 -6.81
C TYR A 75 1.77 -1.10 -5.47
N GLN A 76 0.95 -1.23 -4.43
CA GLN A 76 1.37 -1.76 -3.14
C GLN A 76 1.63 -3.27 -3.25
N ASP A 77 2.47 -3.83 -2.37
CA ASP A 77 2.94 -5.22 -2.47
C ASP A 77 1.80 -6.23 -2.62
N LEU A 78 0.75 -6.13 -1.79
CA LEU A 78 -0.42 -7.02 -1.88
C LEU A 78 -1.10 -6.95 -3.25
N ALA A 79 -1.35 -5.75 -3.76
CA ALA A 79 -2.01 -5.57 -5.05
C ALA A 79 -1.12 -6.06 -6.21
N LYS A 80 0.19 -5.78 -6.15
CA LYS A 80 1.19 -6.22 -7.13
C LYS A 80 1.23 -7.75 -7.23
N ILE A 81 1.30 -8.43 -6.09
CA ILE A 81 1.34 -9.89 -6.05
C ILE A 81 -0.01 -10.49 -6.48
N ASN A 82 -1.15 -9.90 -6.03
CA ASN A 82 -2.48 -10.33 -6.48
C ASN A 82 -2.62 -10.29 -8.01
N LEU A 83 -2.13 -9.22 -8.65
CA LEU A 83 -2.13 -9.10 -10.11
C LEU A 83 -1.23 -10.14 -10.77
N ALA A 84 -0.05 -10.41 -10.20
CA ALA A 84 0.85 -11.44 -10.71
C ALA A 84 0.20 -12.84 -10.65
N VAL A 85 -0.53 -13.15 -9.60
CA VAL A 85 -1.32 -14.39 -9.48
C VAL A 85 -2.44 -14.42 -10.51
N ALA A 86 -3.26 -13.35 -10.60
CA ALA A 86 -4.41 -13.29 -11.49
C ALA A 86 -4.02 -13.39 -12.98
N HIS A 87 -2.86 -12.88 -13.36
CA HIS A 87 -2.32 -12.91 -14.71
C HIS A 87 -1.38 -14.10 -14.98
N ASN A 88 -1.18 -15.01 -14.01
CA ASN A 88 -0.25 -16.15 -14.11
C ASN A 88 1.18 -15.72 -14.47
N THR A 89 1.68 -14.65 -13.87
CA THR A 89 3.03 -14.13 -14.14
C THR A 89 4.05 -14.49 -13.07
N LEU A 90 3.66 -15.06 -11.92
CA LEU A 90 4.59 -15.48 -10.86
C LEU A 90 5.67 -16.42 -11.38
N ALA A 91 5.30 -17.42 -12.18
CA ALA A 91 6.24 -18.39 -12.78
C ALA A 91 7.26 -17.74 -13.72
N LYS A 92 7.08 -16.46 -14.08
CA LYS A 92 7.96 -15.69 -14.98
C LYS A 92 8.83 -14.67 -14.22
N GLU A 93 8.60 -14.50 -12.92
CA GLU A 93 9.48 -13.66 -12.10
C GLU A 93 10.88 -14.26 -12.03
N GLN A 94 11.90 -13.51 -12.47
CA GLN A 94 13.25 -14.05 -12.68
C GLN A 94 13.81 -14.74 -11.43
N VAL A 95 13.57 -14.20 -10.24
CA VAL A 95 14.04 -14.80 -8.98
C VAL A 95 13.39 -16.16 -8.73
N LEU A 96 12.12 -16.33 -9.07
CA LEU A 96 11.41 -17.62 -8.96
C LEU A 96 11.84 -18.59 -10.06
N VAL A 97 12.04 -18.11 -11.30
CA VAL A 97 12.62 -18.90 -12.40
C VAL A 97 13.95 -19.49 -11.97
N ASP A 98 14.85 -18.67 -11.44
CA ASP A 98 16.18 -19.09 -11.00
C ASP A 98 16.10 -20.10 -9.84
N ALA A 99 15.20 -19.86 -8.85
CA ALA A 99 15.01 -20.74 -7.70
C ALA A 99 14.48 -22.11 -8.11
N PHE A 100 13.46 -22.16 -8.97
CA PHE A 100 12.87 -23.42 -9.43
C PHE A 100 13.79 -24.19 -10.38
N THR A 101 14.53 -23.49 -11.22
CA THR A 101 15.58 -24.08 -12.08
C THR A 101 16.67 -24.70 -11.22
N TYR A 102 17.16 -23.95 -10.22
CA TYR A 102 18.16 -24.46 -9.27
C TYR A 102 17.67 -25.73 -8.54
N ALA A 103 16.44 -25.71 -8.01
CA ALA A 103 15.87 -26.88 -7.33
C ALA A 103 15.82 -28.10 -8.23
N LYS A 104 15.40 -27.93 -9.48
CA LYS A 104 15.30 -28.99 -10.47
C LYS A 104 16.66 -29.56 -10.85
N GLU A 105 17.61 -28.71 -11.22
CA GLU A 105 18.94 -29.11 -11.68
C GLU A 105 19.76 -29.79 -10.58
N ASN A 106 19.59 -29.33 -9.32
CA ASN A 106 20.33 -29.86 -8.17
C ASN A 106 19.53 -30.89 -7.36
N ASN A 107 18.33 -31.28 -7.83
CA ASN A 107 17.45 -32.25 -7.16
C ASN A 107 17.13 -31.89 -5.71
N LYS A 108 16.98 -30.57 -5.41
CA LYS A 108 16.72 -30.02 -4.08
C LYS A 108 15.23 -29.87 -3.81
N LYS A 109 14.87 -29.81 -2.54
CA LYS A 109 13.50 -29.55 -2.09
C LYS A 109 13.18 -28.07 -2.21
N VAL A 110 11.89 -27.77 -2.42
CA VAL A 110 11.34 -26.41 -2.32
C VAL A 110 10.42 -26.37 -1.12
N HIS A 111 10.68 -25.45 -0.19
CA HIS A 111 9.90 -25.23 1.01
C HIS A 111 9.22 -23.87 0.96
N PHE A 112 7.90 -23.85 1.07
CA PHE A 112 7.12 -22.63 1.25
C PHE A 112 6.84 -22.42 2.73
N LEU A 113 7.22 -21.26 3.27
CA LEU A 113 6.96 -20.85 4.65
C LEU A 113 6.07 -19.62 4.65
N GLY A 114 5.09 -19.58 5.54
CA GLY A 114 4.29 -18.37 5.71
C GLY A 114 2.90 -18.60 6.28
N LEU A 115 2.20 -17.49 6.49
CA LEU A 115 0.88 -17.44 7.09
C LEU A 115 -0.20 -17.87 6.09
N VAL A 116 -0.96 -18.91 6.44
CA VAL A 116 -2.00 -19.47 5.58
C VAL A 116 -3.37 -18.95 5.99
N SER A 117 -3.72 -17.78 5.50
CA SER A 117 -5.04 -17.15 5.63
C SER A 117 -5.30 -16.18 4.47
N ASP A 118 -6.51 -15.67 4.36
CA ASP A 118 -6.91 -14.64 3.40
C ASP A 118 -7.03 -13.25 4.02
N GLY A 119 -6.53 -13.07 5.25
CA GLY A 119 -6.59 -11.80 5.97
C GLY A 119 -5.88 -10.63 5.26
N GLY A 120 -4.91 -10.91 4.37
CA GLY A 120 -4.28 -9.90 3.52
C GLY A 120 -3.39 -8.90 4.26
N VAL A 121 -3.02 -9.17 5.52
CA VAL A 121 -2.16 -8.30 6.34
C VAL A 121 -0.68 -8.67 6.18
N HIS A 122 -0.33 -9.94 6.28
CA HIS A 122 1.04 -10.45 6.16
C HIS A 122 1.26 -11.27 4.90
N SER A 123 0.23 -11.98 4.47
CA SER A 123 0.22 -12.91 3.35
C SER A 123 -1.20 -13.02 2.79
N HIS A 124 -1.35 -13.81 1.74
CA HIS A 124 -2.66 -14.21 1.23
C HIS A 124 -2.59 -15.63 0.66
N THR A 125 -3.62 -16.47 0.92
CA THR A 125 -3.66 -17.85 0.43
C THR A 125 -3.56 -17.97 -1.09
N SER A 126 -4.07 -16.97 -1.85
CA SER A 126 -3.93 -16.95 -3.31
C SER A 126 -2.47 -16.86 -3.76
N HIS A 127 -1.60 -16.18 -2.99
CA HIS A 127 -0.17 -16.09 -3.30
C HIS A 127 0.51 -17.46 -3.15
N LEU A 128 0.21 -18.18 -2.06
CA LEU A 128 0.73 -19.53 -1.86
C LEU A 128 0.25 -20.46 -2.98
N ARG A 129 -1.04 -20.43 -3.34
CA ARG A 129 -1.58 -21.22 -4.46
C ARG A 129 -0.90 -20.90 -5.78
N GLY A 130 -0.73 -19.62 -6.11
CA GLY A 130 -0.03 -19.20 -7.32
C GLY A 130 1.44 -19.64 -7.36
N LEU A 131 2.14 -19.63 -6.22
CA LEU A 131 3.50 -20.14 -6.10
C LEU A 131 3.56 -21.67 -6.27
N ILE A 132 2.59 -22.40 -5.69
CA ILE A 132 2.46 -23.84 -5.87
C ILE A 132 2.21 -24.17 -7.36
N ASP A 133 1.28 -23.47 -8.00
CA ASP A 133 0.98 -23.68 -9.42
C ASP A 133 2.22 -23.41 -10.29
N ALA A 134 2.98 -22.37 -9.97
CA ALA A 134 4.24 -22.08 -10.63
C ALA A 134 5.24 -23.26 -10.52
N THR A 135 5.33 -23.95 -9.37
CA THR A 135 6.22 -25.12 -9.25
C THR A 135 5.83 -26.27 -10.17
N GLN A 136 4.53 -26.41 -10.48
CA GLN A 136 4.04 -27.45 -11.39
C GLN A 136 4.45 -27.19 -12.85
N GLU A 137 4.52 -25.91 -13.27
CA GLU A 137 5.02 -25.53 -14.60
C GLU A 137 6.48 -25.96 -14.79
N TYR A 138 7.27 -26.00 -13.72
CA TYR A 138 8.66 -26.47 -13.72
C TYR A 138 8.81 -27.98 -13.52
N GLY A 139 7.72 -28.69 -13.22
CA GLY A 139 7.71 -30.14 -13.00
C GLY A 139 8.50 -30.54 -11.75
N LEU A 140 8.39 -29.75 -10.66
CA LEU A 140 9.01 -30.03 -9.37
C LEU A 140 8.16 -31.05 -8.59
N ASP A 141 8.80 -32.09 -8.06
CA ASP A 141 8.15 -33.19 -7.32
C ASP A 141 8.43 -33.17 -5.79
N LYS A 142 9.40 -32.37 -5.35
CA LYS A 142 9.81 -32.23 -3.95
C LYS A 142 9.43 -30.86 -3.40
N VAL A 143 8.12 -30.59 -3.28
CA VAL A 143 7.59 -29.30 -2.84
C VAL A 143 6.81 -29.47 -1.55
N TYR A 144 7.13 -28.67 -0.55
CA TYR A 144 6.59 -28.78 0.81
C TYR A 144 6.11 -27.44 1.34
N VAL A 145 5.01 -27.44 2.10
CA VAL A 145 4.45 -26.27 2.76
C VAL A 145 4.59 -26.42 4.27
N HIS A 146 5.22 -25.44 4.91
CA HIS A 146 5.24 -25.23 6.34
C HIS A 146 4.22 -24.15 6.67
N ALA A 147 3.02 -24.55 7.05
CA ALA A 147 1.89 -23.65 7.23
C ALA A 147 1.89 -22.99 8.60
N PHE A 148 1.87 -21.65 8.65
CA PHE A 148 1.61 -20.92 9.88
C PHE A 148 0.12 -20.59 9.95
N THR A 149 -0.52 -20.88 11.10
CA THR A 149 -1.94 -20.60 11.31
C THR A 149 -2.14 -19.20 11.90
N ASP A 150 -3.22 -18.52 11.52
CA ASP A 150 -3.42 -17.09 11.80
C ASP A 150 -4.21 -16.84 13.10
N GLY A 151 -5.52 -16.81 13.03
CA GLY A 151 -6.42 -16.58 14.17
C GLY A 151 -6.35 -15.18 14.79
N ARG A 152 -5.63 -14.24 14.16
CA ARG A 152 -5.49 -12.86 14.61
C ARG A 152 -6.02 -11.85 13.60
N ASP A 153 -5.67 -12.03 12.33
CA ASP A 153 -6.12 -11.18 11.23
C ASP A 153 -7.40 -11.74 10.56
N VAL A 154 -7.81 -12.94 10.98
CA VAL A 154 -9.03 -13.65 10.59
C VAL A 154 -9.67 -14.29 11.83
N ASP A 155 -10.83 -14.96 11.66
CA ASP A 155 -11.50 -15.65 12.75
C ASP A 155 -10.54 -16.64 13.47
N PRO A 156 -10.52 -16.66 14.82
CA PRO A 156 -9.58 -17.47 15.62
C PRO A 156 -9.64 -18.98 15.40
N LYS A 157 -10.69 -19.49 14.78
CA LYS A 157 -10.90 -20.92 14.50
C LYS A 157 -11.17 -21.21 13.02
N SER A 158 -10.61 -20.41 12.12
CA SER A 158 -10.74 -20.56 10.65
C SER A 158 -9.61 -21.39 10.02
N GLY A 159 -8.52 -21.63 10.70
CA GLY A 159 -7.32 -22.29 10.18
C GLY A 159 -7.58 -23.67 9.60
N ALA A 160 -8.47 -24.47 10.21
CA ALA A 160 -8.85 -25.78 9.69
C ALA A 160 -9.47 -25.68 8.27
N ASN A 161 -10.24 -24.62 7.98
CA ASN A 161 -10.82 -24.40 6.66
C ASN A 161 -9.76 -24.01 5.63
N TYR A 162 -8.83 -23.11 5.98
CA TYR A 162 -7.72 -22.72 5.10
C TYR A 162 -6.80 -23.90 4.76
N ILE A 163 -6.51 -24.76 5.74
CA ILE A 163 -5.71 -25.95 5.47
C ILE A 163 -6.49 -26.97 4.62
N GLN A 164 -7.79 -27.17 4.85
CA GLN A 164 -8.61 -28.03 4.01
C GLN A 164 -8.66 -27.51 2.56
N ASP A 165 -8.80 -26.20 2.36
CA ASP A 165 -8.76 -25.57 1.04
C ASP A 165 -7.40 -25.73 0.36
N LEU A 166 -6.32 -25.66 1.13
CA LEU A 166 -4.97 -25.93 0.62
C LEU A 166 -4.81 -27.40 0.23
N GLU A 167 -5.27 -28.35 1.06
CA GLU A 167 -5.27 -29.79 0.73
C GLU A 167 -6.04 -30.08 -0.54
N ASN A 168 -7.22 -29.46 -0.70
CA ASN A 168 -8.02 -29.59 -1.92
C ASN A 168 -7.27 -29.08 -3.17
N HIS A 169 -6.57 -27.93 -3.04
CA HIS A 169 -5.79 -27.35 -4.13
C HIS A 169 -4.61 -28.24 -4.55
N ILE A 170 -3.92 -28.85 -3.60
CA ILE A 170 -2.73 -29.69 -3.87
C ILE A 170 -3.05 -31.16 -4.13
N ALA A 171 -4.30 -31.60 -4.03
CA ALA A 171 -4.72 -33.02 -4.07
C ALA A 171 -4.20 -33.80 -5.29
N ASN A 172 -4.04 -33.16 -6.44
CA ASN A 172 -3.57 -33.76 -7.69
C ASN A 172 -2.13 -33.33 -8.05
N THR A 173 -1.36 -32.89 -7.08
CA THR A 173 0.03 -32.43 -7.23
C THR A 173 0.96 -33.24 -6.34
N PRO A 174 2.27 -33.23 -6.56
CA PRO A 174 3.23 -33.83 -5.62
C PRO A 174 3.47 -33.01 -4.35
N VAL A 175 2.88 -31.83 -4.23
CA VAL A 175 3.06 -30.92 -3.08
C VAL A 175 2.45 -31.51 -1.83
N LYS A 176 3.11 -31.34 -0.69
CA LYS A 176 2.65 -31.83 0.61
C LYS A 176 2.76 -30.76 1.69
N ILE A 177 1.82 -30.73 2.61
CA ILE A 177 1.98 -29.99 3.86
C ILE A 177 2.94 -30.79 4.72
N ALA A 178 4.05 -30.17 5.14
CA ALA A 178 5.09 -30.82 5.94
C ALA A 178 4.95 -30.50 7.43
N SER A 179 4.45 -29.33 7.79
CA SER A 179 4.26 -28.94 9.19
C SER A 179 3.22 -27.83 9.36
N ILE A 180 2.69 -27.73 10.58
CA ILE A 180 1.75 -26.68 11.00
C ILE A 180 2.20 -26.10 12.33
N ILE A 181 2.12 -24.77 12.49
CA ILE A 181 2.41 -24.08 13.74
C ILE A 181 1.68 -22.74 13.80
N GLY A 182 1.23 -22.33 14.96
CA GLY A 182 0.61 -21.02 15.17
C GLY A 182 1.60 -19.86 14.97
N ARG A 183 1.09 -18.76 14.43
CA ARG A 183 1.87 -17.54 14.19
C ARG A 183 2.51 -16.94 15.45
N TYR A 184 1.95 -17.20 16.63
CA TYR A 184 2.51 -16.78 17.91
C TYR A 184 3.96 -17.22 18.08
N TYR A 185 4.31 -18.39 17.55
CA TYR A 185 5.64 -18.96 17.58
C TYR A 185 6.47 -18.57 16.34
N ALA A 186 5.93 -18.81 15.15
CA ALA A 186 6.69 -18.67 13.91
C ALA A 186 6.84 -17.23 13.42
N MET A 187 6.05 -16.30 13.95
CA MET A 187 5.97 -14.92 13.48
C MET A 187 6.12 -13.92 14.64
N ASP A 188 7.03 -14.19 15.57
CA ASP A 188 7.43 -13.22 16.58
C ASP A 188 8.14 -12.01 15.93
N ARG A 189 8.12 -10.87 16.61
CA ARG A 189 8.82 -9.63 16.21
C ARG A 189 9.41 -8.89 17.42
N ASP A 190 9.42 -9.55 18.57
CA ASP A 190 9.81 -8.97 19.87
C ASP A 190 11.05 -9.64 20.45
N LYS A 191 11.82 -10.33 19.57
CA LYS A 191 13.05 -11.06 19.90
C LYS A 191 12.85 -12.14 20.97
N ARG A 192 11.68 -12.77 20.93
CA ARG A 192 11.34 -13.91 21.77
C ARG A 192 11.85 -15.19 21.11
N TRP A 193 13.19 -15.36 21.15
CA TRP A 193 13.87 -16.45 20.47
C TRP A 193 13.40 -17.83 20.92
N GLU A 194 12.91 -17.97 22.16
CA GLU A 194 12.28 -19.18 22.66
C GLU A 194 11.02 -19.58 21.87
N ARG A 195 10.32 -18.62 21.25
CA ARG A 195 9.18 -18.89 20.34
C ARG A 195 9.68 -19.31 18.97
N ILE A 196 10.60 -18.56 18.41
CA ILE A 196 11.21 -18.84 17.09
C ILE A 196 11.90 -20.22 17.13
N LYS A 197 12.52 -20.60 18.24
CA LYS A 197 13.11 -21.93 18.44
C LYS A 197 12.13 -23.07 18.16
N LEU A 198 10.88 -22.95 18.62
CA LEU A 198 9.86 -23.98 18.37
C LEU A 198 9.54 -24.12 16.87
N ALA A 199 9.46 -23.00 16.13
CA ALA A 199 9.28 -23.02 14.70
C ALA A 199 10.52 -23.57 13.98
N TYR A 200 11.71 -23.12 14.37
CA TYR A 200 12.98 -23.63 13.82
C TYR A 200 13.11 -25.14 14.02
N ASP A 201 12.90 -25.63 15.25
CA ASP A 201 13.00 -27.06 15.55
C ASP A 201 11.99 -27.90 14.75
N LEU A 202 10.78 -27.37 14.56
CA LEU A 202 9.77 -28.04 13.75
C LEU A 202 10.23 -28.19 12.30
N ILE A 203 10.69 -27.12 11.66
CA ILE A 203 10.95 -27.10 10.21
C ILE A 203 12.36 -27.63 9.84
N VAL A 204 13.33 -27.55 10.75
CA VAL A 204 14.71 -28.02 10.52
C VAL A 204 14.93 -29.38 11.17
N ASN A 205 14.54 -29.56 12.42
CA ASN A 205 14.81 -30.76 13.20
C ASN A 205 13.66 -31.78 13.21
N GLY A 206 12.48 -31.41 12.63
CA GLY A 206 11.29 -32.26 12.60
C GLY A 206 10.66 -32.52 13.96
N LEU A 207 10.87 -31.60 14.92
CA LEU A 207 10.39 -31.72 16.28
C LEU A 207 8.98 -31.10 16.42
N GLY A 208 8.00 -31.94 16.61
CA GLY A 208 6.61 -31.55 16.81
C GLY A 208 5.74 -32.78 17.12
N THR A 209 4.46 -32.52 17.41
CA THR A 209 3.48 -33.60 17.54
C THR A 209 3.28 -34.28 16.19
N PRO A 210 3.55 -35.60 16.05
CA PRO A 210 3.41 -36.25 14.74
C PRO A 210 1.94 -36.41 14.35
N SER A 211 1.62 -36.11 13.12
CA SER A 211 0.28 -36.30 12.58
C SER A 211 0.32 -36.73 11.10
N ARG A 212 -0.74 -37.37 10.64
CA ARG A 212 -0.98 -37.73 9.24
C ARG A 212 -2.14 -36.98 8.63
N ASP A 213 -2.85 -36.22 9.44
CA ASP A 213 -4.03 -35.45 9.05
C ASP A 213 -3.90 -34.03 9.59
N ALA A 214 -3.62 -33.09 8.68
CA ALA A 214 -3.37 -31.71 9.02
C ALA A 214 -4.62 -31.02 9.60
N VAL A 215 -5.77 -31.26 8.99
CA VAL A 215 -7.05 -30.66 9.41
C VAL A 215 -7.50 -31.22 10.75
N ALA A 216 -7.36 -32.56 10.97
CA ALA A 216 -7.71 -33.18 12.25
C ALA A 216 -6.87 -32.64 13.39
N SER A 217 -5.56 -32.39 13.18
CA SER A 217 -4.68 -31.82 14.21
C SER A 217 -5.10 -30.44 14.66
N ILE A 218 -5.57 -29.59 13.73
CA ILE A 218 -6.08 -28.27 14.06
C ILE A 218 -7.39 -28.36 14.84
N LYS A 219 -8.31 -29.24 14.42
CA LYS A 219 -9.58 -29.47 15.10
C LYS A 219 -9.38 -30.00 16.54
N GLU A 220 -8.42 -30.90 16.72
CA GLU A 220 -8.04 -31.37 18.07
C GLU A 220 -7.55 -30.23 18.96
N SER A 221 -6.78 -29.29 18.40
CA SER A 221 -6.39 -28.08 19.14
C SER A 221 -7.60 -27.24 19.57
N TYR A 222 -8.61 -27.11 18.72
CA TYR A 222 -9.86 -26.41 19.07
C TYR A 222 -10.64 -27.08 20.20
N GLU A 223 -10.66 -28.41 20.23
CA GLU A 223 -11.27 -29.19 21.31
C GLU A 223 -10.58 -28.94 22.67
N ASN A 224 -9.27 -28.67 22.63
CA ASN A 224 -8.48 -28.26 23.77
C ASN A 224 -8.48 -26.76 24.07
N ASN A 225 -9.40 -25.98 23.45
CA ASN A 225 -9.51 -24.52 23.56
C ASN A 225 -8.26 -23.75 23.11
N ILE A 226 -7.46 -24.32 22.21
CA ILE A 226 -6.32 -23.66 21.59
C ILE A 226 -6.78 -23.19 20.21
N THR A 227 -6.70 -21.86 19.98
CA THR A 227 -7.04 -21.23 18.71
C THR A 227 -5.86 -21.23 17.75
N ASP A 228 -6.10 -20.87 16.49
CA ASP A 228 -5.12 -20.91 15.40
C ASP A 228 -3.79 -20.22 15.75
N GLU A 229 -3.85 -19.04 16.39
CA GLU A 229 -2.67 -18.26 16.75
C GLU A 229 -1.67 -19.04 17.61
N PHE A 230 -2.17 -19.96 18.45
CA PHE A 230 -1.40 -20.66 19.49
C PHE A 230 -1.22 -22.14 19.22
N ILE A 231 -1.49 -22.64 18.02
CA ILE A 231 -1.30 -24.06 17.68
C ILE A 231 0.18 -24.44 17.89
N ALA A 232 0.40 -25.42 18.74
CA ALA A 232 1.72 -25.97 19.02
C ALA A 232 2.31 -26.68 17.77
N PRO A 233 3.64 -26.85 17.67
CA PRO A 233 4.28 -27.50 16.54
C PRO A 233 3.69 -28.87 16.19
N VAL A 234 3.22 -29.05 14.95
CA VAL A 234 2.73 -30.33 14.39
C VAL A 234 3.58 -30.69 13.19
N ILE A 235 4.24 -31.85 13.24
CA ILE A 235 5.01 -32.39 12.12
C ILE A 235 4.20 -33.44 11.37
N MET A 236 4.09 -33.27 10.05
CA MET A 236 3.42 -34.26 9.21
C MET A 236 4.36 -35.42 8.92
N VAL A 237 3.85 -36.65 9.12
CA VAL A 237 4.65 -37.88 9.03
C VAL A 237 4.06 -38.88 8.05
N ASP A 238 4.92 -39.75 7.52
CA ASP A 238 4.55 -40.90 6.71
C ASP A 238 3.96 -42.06 7.53
N GLU A 239 3.68 -43.18 6.88
CA GLU A 239 3.15 -44.38 7.49
C GLU A 239 4.09 -45.04 8.56
N HIS A 240 5.38 -44.69 8.52
CA HIS A 240 6.41 -45.18 9.46
C HIS A 240 6.70 -44.16 10.57
N GLY A 241 6.00 -43.04 10.61
CA GLY A 241 6.22 -41.97 11.59
C GLY A 241 7.41 -41.08 11.29
N LYS A 242 7.96 -41.12 10.07
CA LYS A 242 9.07 -40.27 9.65
C LYS A 242 8.51 -38.94 9.13
N PRO A 243 9.11 -37.79 9.49
CA PRO A 243 8.73 -36.49 8.89
C PRO A 243 8.71 -36.53 7.37
N LEU A 244 7.65 -35.96 6.76
CA LEU A 244 7.52 -35.89 5.30
C LEU A 244 8.63 -35.06 4.68
N ALA A 245 9.02 -33.97 5.33
CA ALA A 245 10.20 -33.18 4.97
C ALA A 245 10.65 -32.29 6.12
N THR A 246 11.95 -32.04 6.14
CA THR A 246 12.62 -30.98 6.91
C THR A 246 13.50 -30.18 5.98
N ILE A 247 13.82 -28.93 6.34
CA ILE A 247 14.75 -28.09 5.61
C ILE A 247 16.18 -28.59 5.83
N GLU A 248 16.92 -28.80 4.77
CA GLU A 248 18.32 -29.25 4.76
C GLU A 248 19.19 -28.26 3.98
N GLU A 249 20.51 -28.42 4.10
CA GLU A 249 21.50 -27.63 3.36
C GLU A 249 21.22 -27.63 1.85
N ASP A 250 21.35 -26.45 1.23
CA ASP A 250 21.14 -26.19 -0.18
C ASP A 250 19.68 -26.34 -0.67
N ASP A 251 18.71 -26.55 0.22
CA ASP A 251 17.30 -26.52 -0.16
C ASP A 251 16.86 -25.11 -0.54
N VAL A 252 15.81 -25.01 -1.36
CA VAL A 252 15.15 -23.75 -1.70
C VAL A 252 14.09 -23.46 -0.65
N VAL A 253 14.17 -22.28 -0.04
CA VAL A 253 13.18 -21.79 0.92
C VAL A 253 12.55 -20.52 0.34
N ILE A 254 11.23 -20.48 0.25
CA ILE A 254 10.46 -19.31 -0.19
C ILE A 254 9.53 -18.89 0.93
N PHE A 255 9.82 -17.75 1.56
CA PHE A 255 8.97 -17.17 2.57
C PHE A 255 7.95 -16.24 1.89
N PHE A 256 6.68 -16.65 1.81
CA PHE A 256 5.67 -15.98 1.00
C PHE A 256 4.90 -14.87 1.73
N ASN A 257 5.25 -14.51 2.96
CA ASN A 257 4.75 -13.29 3.58
C ASN A 257 5.31 -12.07 2.83
N PHE A 258 4.43 -11.14 2.43
CA PHE A 258 4.85 -9.88 1.79
C PHE A 258 5.11 -8.78 2.81
N ARG A 259 4.48 -8.82 4.00
CA ARG A 259 4.79 -7.90 5.09
C ARG A 259 6.00 -8.40 5.87
N THR A 260 6.95 -7.50 6.10
CA THR A 260 8.32 -7.85 6.48
C THR A 260 8.55 -8.10 7.95
N ASP A 261 7.85 -7.35 8.84
CA ASP A 261 8.16 -7.22 10.27
C ASP A 261 8.20 -8.55 11.04
N ARG A 262 7.30 -9.48 10.72
CA ARG A 262 7.17 -10.77 11.40
C ARG A 262 7.84 -11.96 10.68
N GLY A 263 8.47 -11.71 9.53
CA GLY A 263 9.27 -12.71 8.83
C GLY A 263 10.77 -12.64 9.16
N ARG A 264 11.22 -11.54 9.78
CA ARG A 264 12.64 -11.27 10.01
C ARG A 264 13.31 -12.29 10.90
N GLU A 265 12.79 -12.53 12.10
CA GLU A 265 13.44 -13.36 13.11
C GLU A 265 13.64 -14.79 12.65
N LEU A 266 12.63 -15.41 12.03
CA LEU A 266 12.78 -16.75 11.48
C LEU A 266 13.75 -16.78 10.29
N THR A 267 13.77 -15.73 9.46
CA THR A 267 14.77 -15.59 8.38
C THR A 267 16.19 -15.47 8.93
N GLU A 268 16.38 -14.69 10.01
CA GLU A 268 17.68 -14.59 10.69
C GLU A 268 18.15 -15.94 11.20
N ALA A 269 17.30 -16.67 11.91
CA ALA A 269 17.64 -17.97 12.50
C ALA A 269 17.93 -19.04 11.43
N LEU A 270 17.25 -18.99 10.28
CA LEU A 270 17.45 -19.95 9.21
C LEU A 270 18.67 -19.67 8.33
N SER A 271 19.02 -18.36 8.12
CA SER A 271 19.95 -18.03 7.04
C SER A 271 21.02 -16.98 7.37
N GLN A 272 20.89 -16.20 8.46
CA GLN A 272 21.78 -15.07 8.68
C GLN A 272 22.83 -15.30 9.77
N GLN A 273 22.45 -15.83 10.92
CA GLN A 273 23.35 -16.01 12.04
C GLN A 273 23.00 -17.21 12.92
N ASP A 274 23.97 -17.69 13.66
CA ASP A 274 23.79 -18.72 14.67
C ASP A 274 23.27 -18.11 15.99
N PHE A 275 22.34 -18.80 16.62
CA PHE A 275 21.83 -18.49 17.96
C PHE A 275 22.24 -19.62 18.91
N HIS A 276 23.46 -19.54 19.43
CA HIS A 276 24.08 -20.61 20.21
C HIS A 276 23.33 -20.93 21.52
N GLU A 277 22.76 -19.91 22.17
CA GLU A 277 21.99 -20.06 23.41
C GLU A 277 20.72 -20.90 23.20
N GLU A 278 20.09 -20.73 22.03
CA GLU A 278 18.89 -21.46 21.64
C GLU A 278 19.20 -22.71 20.81
N ASN A 279 20.47 -23.02 20.56
CA ASN A 279 20.88 -24.12 19.71
C ASN A 279 20.21 -24.09 18.32
N MET A 280 20.19 -22.92 17.70
CA MET A 280 19.79 -22.74 16.30
C MET A 280 21.01 -22.35 15.47
N HIS A 281 21.21 -23.06 14.35
CA HIS A 281 22.31 -22.83 13.41
C HIS A 281 21.77 -22.45 12.06
N LYS A 282 22.33 -21.40 11.45
CA LYS A 282 21.97 -21.01 10.09
C LYS A 282 22.38 -22.10 9.10
N LEU A 283 21.56 -22.27 8.08
CA LEU A 283 21.79 -23.19 6.98
C LEU A 283 22.24 -22.42 5.73
N ASN A 284 23.02 -23.07 4.88
CA ASN A 284 23.28 -22.54 3.54
C ASN A 284 22.09 -22.88 2.65
N LEU A 285 21.21 -21.92 2.42
CA LEU A 285 19.93 -22.08 1.72
C LEU A 285 19.88 -21.23 0.45
N TYR A 286 19.17 -21.71 -0.55
CA TYR A 286 18.68 -20.84 -1.61
C TYR A 286 17.44 -20.10 -1.08
N TYR A 287 17.65 -18.96 -0.39
CA TYR A 287 16.60 -18.28 0.36
C TYR A 287 15.94 -17.17 -0.46
N VAL A 288 14.63 -17.21 -0.54
CA VAL A 288 13.81 -16.26 -1.30
C VAL A 288 12.73 -15.67 -0.40
N THR A 289 12.51 -14.35 -0.50
CA THR A 289 11.38 -13.65 0.11
C THR A 289 10.59 -12.92 -0.97
N LEU A 290 9.27 -12.76 -0.78
CA LEU A 290 8.46 -12.01 -1.75
C LEU A 290 8.83 -10.52 -1.76
N THR A 291 9.14 -9.96 -0.61
CA THR A 291 9.53 -8.55 -0.45
C THR A 291 10.84 -8.46 0.32
N ASN A 292 11.49 -7.30 0.31
CA ASN A 292 12.74 -7.11 1.05
C ASN A 292 12.48 -6.98 2.55
N TYR A 293 12.85 -7.98 3.34
CA TYR A 293 12.68 -7.98 4.79
C TYR A 293 13.69 -7.09 5.51
N ASP A 294 14.93 -7.09 5.06
CA ASP A 294 16.00 -6.24 5.59
C ASP A 294 17.13 -6.09 4.56
N GLU A 295 17.60 -4.86 4.35
CA GLU A 295 18.67 -4.56 3.38
C GLU A 295 20.04 -5.10 3.78
N THR A 296 20.21 -5.47 5.05
CA THR A 296 21.47 -6.01 5.56
C THR A 296 21.60 -7.52 5.36
N TYR A 297 20.51 -8.23 5.02
CA TYR A 297 20.51 -9.67 4.85
C TYR A 297 21.39 -10.11 3.68
N GLN A 298 22.19 -11.14 3.93
CA GLN A 298 23.09 -11.70 2.94
C GLN A 298 22.46 -12.95 2.29
N ASN A 299 22.67 -13.10 0.97
CA ASN A 299 22.21 -14.25 0.19
C ASN A 299 20.68 -14.49 0.21
N VAL A 300 19.88 -13.50 0.58
CA VAL A 300 18.42 -13.51 0.42
C VAL A 300 18.07 -12.89 -0.92
N LYS A 301 17.33 -13.63 -1.74
CA LYS A 301 16.83 -13.16 -3.03
C LYS A 301 15.40 -12.63 -2.85
N VAL A 302 15.14 -11.47 -3.40
CA VAL A 302 13.85 -10.77 -3.24
C VAL A 302 13.12 -10.74 -4.57
N VAL A 303 11.88 -11.25 -4.60
CA VAL A 303 11.06 -11.27 -5.82
C VAL A 303 10.62 -9.86 -6.19
N TYR A 304 10.06 -9.11 -5.25
CA TYR A 304 9.57 -7.75 -5.44
C TYR A 304 10.36 -6.79 -4.56
N ASN A 305 11.38 -6.18 -5.13
CA ASN A 305 12.07 -5.07 -4.47
C ASN A 305 11.17 -3.83 -4.42
N LYS A 306 11.40 -2.96 -3.44
CA LYS A 306 10.80 -1.62 -3.48
C LYS A 306 11.29 -0.93 -4.74
N ASP A 307 10.36 -0.58 -5.60
CA ASP A 307 10.67 0.23 -6.78
C ASP A 307 11.14 1.61 -6.28
N ASN A 308 12.36 2.00 -6.63
CA ASN A 308 12.77 3.39 -6.54
C ASN A 308 11.89 4.17 -7.53
N ILE A 309 10.98 4.96 -7.00
CA ILE A 309 10.10 5.79 -7.84
C ILE A 309 10.91 6.95 -8.36
N THR A 310 11.54 6.75 -9.52
CA THR A 310 12.31 7.75 -10.26
C THR A 310 11.43 8.44 -11.30
N GLU A 311 11.94 9.51 -11.86
CA GLU A 311 11.25 10.32 -12.89
C GLU A 311 9.88 10.82 -12.39
N THR A 312 9.80 11.19 -11.10
CA THR A 312 8.62 11.86 -10.55
C THR A 312 8.49 13.26 -11.13
N LEU A 313 7.30 13.85 -11.02
CA LEU A 313 7.04 15.20 -11.52
C LEU A 313 8.10 16.22 -11.01
N GLY A 314 8.45 16.16 -9.71
CA GLY A 314 9.47 17.03 -9.14
C GLY A 314 10.85 16.86 -9.77
N GLU A 315 11.25 15.63 -10.07
CA GLU A 315 12.52 15.35 -10.77
C GLU A 315 12.51 15.82 -12.23
N VAL A 316 11.38 15.64 -12.92
CA VAL A 316 11.22 16.12 -14.32
C VAL A 316 11.27 17.64 -14.37
N LEU A 317 10.64 18.33 -13.42
CA LEU A 317 10.70 19.79 -13.31
C LEU A 317 12.12 20.29 -13.02
N GLU A 318 12.86 19.62 -12.11
CA GLU A 318 14.29 19.90 -11.85
C GLU A 318 15.12 19.80 -13.14
N LYS A 319 14.97 18.68 -13.90
CA LYS A 319 15.67 18.44 -15.17
C LYS A 319 15.33 19.49 -16.23
N ALA A 320 14.10 20.03 -16.20
CA ALA A 320 13.63 21.10 -17.07
C ALA A 320 13.99 22.51 -16.57
N ASN A 321 14.76 22.64 -15.49
CA ASN A 321 15.13 23.90 -14.82
C ASN A 321 13.90 24.74 -14.42
N LYS A 322 12.82 24.09 -13.98
CA LYS A 322 11.61 24.74 -13.49
C LYS A 322 11.62 24.91 -11.98
N THR A 323 11.11 26.05 -11.53
CA THR A 323 10.93 26.33 -10.11
C THR A 323 9.64 25.73 -9.58
N GLN A 324 9.64 25.23 -8.33
CA GLN A 324 8.47 24.59 -7.74
C GLN A 324 8.31 24.93 -6.26
N ILE A 325 7.06 25.05 -5.81
CA ILE A 325 6.68 25.21 -4.41
C ILE A 325 5.89 23.99 -3.96
N ARG A 326 6.24 23.46 -2.77
CA ARG A 326 5.44 22.49 -2.01
C ARG A 326 4.92 23.19 -0.76
N ILE A 327 3.61 23.18 -0.56
CA ILE A 327 2.98 23.91 0.54
C ILE A 327 1.86 23.11 1.18
N ALA A 328 1.95 22.90 2.48
CA ALA A 328 0.94 22.26 3.32
C ALA A 328 1.15 22.60 4.79
N GLU A 329 0.17 22.24 5.61
CA GLU A 329 0.33 22.23 7.07
C GLU A 329 0.93 20.90 7.56
N THR A 330 1.38 20.81 8.82
CA THR A 330 2.20 19.70 9.34
C THR A 330 1.59 18.32 9.11
N GLU A 331 0.27 18.16 9.20
CA GLU A 331 -0.43 16.89 8.97
C GLU A 331 -0.25 16.37 7.53
N LYS A 332 -0.15 17.26 6.55
CA LYS A 332 -0.06 16.90 5.12
C LYS A 332 1.27 17.30 4.47
N TYR A 333 2.21 17.83 5.23
CA TYR A 333 3.52 18.19 4.70
C TYR A 333 4.32 17.01 4.13
N PRO A 334 4.35 15.83 4.78
CA PRO A 334 4.99 14.65 4.19
C PRO A 334 4.35 14.22 2.86
N HIS A 335 3.04 14.46 2.69
CA HIS A 335 2.30 14.05 1.50
C HIS A 335 2.73 14.85 0.28
N VAL A 336 2.81 16.18 0.37
CA VAL A 336 3.26 17.06 -0.74
C VAL A 336 4.78 17.05 -0.94
N THR A 337 5.56 16.48 -0.01
CA THR A 337 7.03 16.38 -0.09
C THR A 337 7.48 14.94 -0.33
N PHE A 338 7.64 14.15 0.72
CA PHE A 338 8.17 12.78 0.68
C PHE A 338 7.38 11.87 -0.28
N PHE A 339 6.06 11.72 -0.07
CA PHE A 339 5.25 10.81 -0.88
C PHE A 339 5.11 11.29 -2.33
N PHE A 340 4.83 12.56 -2.54
CA PHE A 340 4.76 13.14 -3.89
C PHE A 340 6.09 13.07 -4.66
N SER A 341 7.21 13.04 -3.95
CA SER A 341 8.56 12.89 -4.52
C SER A 341 9.02 11.44 -4.62
N GLY A 342 8.10 10.46 -4.49
CA GLY A 342 8.41 9.04 -4.65
C GLY A 342 9.28 8.45 -3.53
N GLY A 343 9.21 9.00 -2.32
CA GLY A 343 10.02 8.57 -1.17
C GLY A 343 11.32 9.36 -0.99
N ARG A 344 11.51 10.45 -1.73
CA ARG A 344 12.69 11.32 -1.61
C ARG A 344 12.48 12.40 -0.55
N GLU A 345 13.38 12.46 0.43
CA GLU A 345 13.40 13.48 1.49
C GLU A 345 14.03 14.80 1.03
N ILE A 346 15.10 14.72 0.24
CA ILE A 346 15.90 15.90 -0.15
C ILE A 346 15.13 16.70 -1.21
N PRO A 347 14.94 18.02 -1.01
CA PRO A 347 14.31 18.86 -2.02
C PRO A 347 15.03 18.79 -3.37
N PHE A 348 14.28 18.98 -4.44
CA PHE A 348 14.84 19.12 -5.79
C PHE A 348 15.47 20.50 -5.96
N VAL A 349 16.41 20.63 -6.89
CA VAL A 349 16.94 21.96 -7.24
C VAL A 349 15.79 22.82 -7.80
N GLY A 350 15.63 24.03 -7.28
CA GLY A 350 14.51 24.90 -7.60
C GLY A 350 13.22 24.63 -6.81
N GLU A 351 13.25 23.69 -5.84
CA GLU A 351 12.12 23.42 -4.95
C GLU A 351 12.21 24.27 -3.68
N THR A 352 11.13 24.97 -3.38
CA THR A 352 10.90 25.68 -2.13
C THR A 352 9.78 24.98 -1.35
N ARG A 353 9.97 24.81 -0.04
CA ARG A 353 8.98 24.18 0.84
C ARG A 353 8.43 25.19 1.83
N ILE A 354 7.12 25.34 1.87
CA ILE A 354 6.40 26.22 2.79
C ILE A 354 5.57 25.36 3.72
N LEU A 355 5.97 25.34 4.98
CA LEU A 355 5.27 24.61 6.05
C LEU A 355 4.52 25.59 6.95
N ARG A 356 3.30 25.26 7.31
CA ARG A 356 2.55 25.87 8.41
C ARG A 356 2.24 24.82 9.47
N ASN A 357 2.30 25.20 10.74
CA ASN A 357 1.97 24.26 11.81
C ASN A 357 0.47 24.05 11.87
N SER A 358 0.01 22.81 11.95
CA SER A 358 -1.39 22.52 12.27
C SER A 358 -1.73 22.98 13.68
N PRO A 359 -3.00 23.31 13.98
CA PRO A 359 -3.42 23.75 15.29
C PRO A 359 -3.12 22.73 16.38
N LYS A 360 -2.68 23.19 17.54
CA LYS A 360 -2.41 22.33 18.71
C LYS A 360 -3.69 22.06 19.51
N VAL A 361 -4.64 21.37 18.91
CA VAL A 361 -5.89 20.95 19.53
C VAL A 361 -5.96 19.44 19.68
N ALA A 362 -6.81 18.93 20.57
CA ALA A 362 -6.91 17.49 20.77
C ALA A 362 -7.51 16.77 19.55
N THR A 363 -8.51 17.38 18.91
CA THR A 363 -9.15 16.93 17.69
C THR A 363 -9.53 18.14 16.84
N TYR A 364 -9.52 18.01 15.51
CA TYR A 364 -9.65 19.16 14.61
C TYR A 364 -11.09 19.70 14.47
N ASP A 365 -12.09 19.04 15.04
CA ASP A 365 -13.43 19.61 15.20
C ASP A 365 -13.44 20.84 16.12
N LEU A 366 -12.44 20.98 16.98
CA LEU A 366 -12.28 22.16 17.86
C LEU A 366 -11.73 23.38 17.11
N GLN A 367 -11.11 23.18 15.95
CA GLN A 367 -10.60 24.25 15.08
C GLN A 367 -10.66 23.79 13.61
N PRO A 368 -11.88 23.77 13.00
CA PRO A 368 -12.11 23.20 11.67
C PRO A 368 -11.40 23.92 10.52
N GLU A 369 -11.13 25.23 10.67
CA GLU A 369 -10.36 26.01 9.71
C GLU A 369 -8.90 25.56 9.63
N MET A 370 -8.41 24.84 10.65
CA MET A 370 -7.03 24.37 10.75
C MET A 370 -6.05 25.50 10.40
N SER A 371 -5.12 25.28 9.48
CA SER A 371 -4.16 26.32 9.03
C SER A 371 -4.41 26.75 7.56
N ALA A 372 -5.64 26.58 7.05
CA ALA A 372 -5.96 26.92 5.67
C ALA A 372 -5.71 28.40 5.34
N PHE A 373 -6.06 29.31 6.23
CA PHE A 373 -5.84 30.73 6.03
C PHE A 373 -4.36 31.12 6.02
N GLU A 374 -3.54 30.52 6.90
CA GLU A 374 -2.10 30.73 6.95
C GLU A 374 -1.40 30.19 5.68
N LEU A 375 -1.89 29.09 5.10
CA LEU A 375 -1.40 28.57 3.83
C LEU A 375 -1.73 29.54 2.70
N LYS A 376 -2.97 30.00 2.62
CA LYS A 376 -3.41 30.99 1.64
C LYS A 376 -2.59 32.28 1.75
N ASP A 377 -2.42 32.80 2.97
CA ASP A 377 -1.67 34.03 3.23
C ASP A 377 -0.17 33.90 2.87
N ALA A 378 0.38 32.69 2.94
CA ALA A 378 1.74 32.42 2.52
C ALA A 378 1.88 32.26 1.00
N LEU A 379 0.88 31.68 0.32
CA LEU A 379 0.97 31.36 -1.10
C LEU A 379 0.62 32.55 -2.00
N VAL A 380 -0.41 33.33 -1.67
CA VAL A 380 -0.90 34.44 -2.52
C VAL A 380 0.22 35.44 -2.83
N PRO A 381 1.08 35.87 -1.90
CA PRO A 381 2.23 36.73 -2.23
C PRO A 381 3.21 36.11 -3.22
N GLU A 382 3.45 34.79 -3.15
CA GLU A 382 4.33 34.08 -4.10
C GLU A 382 3.73 34.03 -5.50
N LEU A 383 2.43 33.78 -5.62
CA LEU A 383 1.71 33.81 -6.89
C LEU A 383 1.75 35.22 -7.53
N ASN A 384 1.64 36.28 -6.71
CA ASN A 384 1.68 37.66 -7.18
C ASN A 384 3.06 38.09 -7.69
N LYS A 385 4.15 37.43 -7.29
CA LYS A 385 5.47 37.63 -7.92
C LYS A 385 5.52 37.06 -9.35
N GLY A 386 4.73 36.03 -9.63
CA GLY A 386 4.65 35.40 -10.95
C GLY A 386 5.93 34.66 -11.38
N GLU A 387 6.81 34.29 -10.45
CA GLU A 387 8.14 33.72 -10.73
C GLU A 387 8.18 32.19 -10.68
N VAL A 388 7.22 31.55 -9.97
CA VAL A 388 7.17 30.10 -9.78
C VAL A 388 6.48 29.43 -10.93
N ASP A 389 7.06 28.33 -11.44
CA ASP A 389 6.49 27.58 -12.55
C ASP A 389 5.41 26.57 -12.10
N PHE A 390 5.62 25.91 -10.94
CA PHE A 390 4.73 24.88 -10.42
C PHE A 390 4.50 25.04 -8.90
N VAL A 391 3.25 24.83 -8.48
CA VAL A 391 2.88 24.78 -7.05
C VAL A 391 2.08 23.51 -6.78
N CYS A 392 2.44 22.79 -5.70
CA CYS A 392 1.63 21.72 -5.12
C CYS A 392 1.16 22.18 -3.73
N LEU A 393 -0.13 22.49 -3.63
CA LEU A 393 -0.80 22.93 -2.41
C LEU A 393 -1.75 21.84 -1.92
N ASN A 394 -1.74 21.54 -0.61
CA ASN A 394 -2.73 20.68 0.03
C ASN A 394 -3.44 21.43 1.15
N PHE A 395 -4.77 21.41 1.14
CA PHE A 395 -5.64 21.80 2.24
C PHE A 395 -6.12 20.55 2.97
N ALA A 396 -5.72 20.39 4.22
CA ALA A 396 -5.94 19.18 5.02
C ALA A 396 -7.37 19.02 5.58
N ASN A 397 -8.16 20.09 5.55
CA ASN A 397 -9.35 20.26 6.36
C ASN A 397 -10.41 19.17 6.16
N GLY A 398 -10.77 18.86 4.91
CA GLY A 398 -11.81 17.88 4.60
C GLY A 398 -11.51 16.49 5.16
N ASP A 399 -10.26 16.06 5.08
CA ASP A 399 -9.81 14.78 5.61
C ASP A 399 -9.69 14.79 7.14
N MET A 400 -8.90 15.71 7.66
CA MET A 400 -8.56 15.72 9.09
C MET A 400 -9.77 16.00 9.99
N VAL A 401 -10.66 16.90 9.58
CA VAL A 401 -11.92 17.16 10.30
C VAL A 401 -12.92 16.04 10.02
N GLY A 402 -12.97 15.51 8.80
CA GLY A 402 -13.81 14.37 8.45
C GLY A 402 -13.58 13.16 9.36
N HIS A 403 -12.33 12.87 9.71
CA HIS A 403 -11.97 11.79 10.64
C HIS A 403 -12.56 11.92 12.03
N THR A 404 -13.03 13.10 12.43
CA THR A 404 -13.71 13.29 13.73
C THR A 404 -15.14 12.74 13.74
N GLY A 405 -15.75 12.54 12.57
CA GLY A 405 -17.14 12.11 12.43
C GLY A 405 -18.16 13.18 12.80
N ILE A 406 -17.74 14.45 13.02
CA ILE A 406 -18.60 15.55 13.45
C ILE A 406 -19.04 16.38 12.22
N MET A 407 -20.25 16.14 11.74
CA MET A 407 -20.84 16.78 10.54
C MET A 407 -20.74 18.31 10.60
N SER A 408 -21.10 18.94 11.71
CA SER A 408 -21.08 20.40 11.82
C SER A 408 -19.68 21.00 11.71
N ALA A 409 -18.66 20.31 12.24
CA ALA A 409 -17.28 20.74 12.13
C ALA A 409 -16.75 20.53 10.69
N ALA A 410 -17.10 19.43 10.05
CA ALA A 410 -16.71 19.17 8.66
C ALA A 410 -17.35 20.22 7.69
N ILE A 411 -18.57 20.66 7.95
CA ILE A 411 -19.21 21.77 7.21
C ILE A 411 -18.37 23.05 7.33
N LEU A 412 -18.00 23.45 8.54
CA LEU A 412 -17.16 24.64 8.77
C LEU A 412 -15.77 24.50 8.12
N ALA A 413 -15.21 23.30 8.13
CA ALA A 413 -13.95 23.02 7.43
C ALA A 413 -14.07 23.24 5.91
N CYS A 414 -15.15 22.76 5.30
CA CYS A 414 -15.42 22.99 3.87
C CYS A 414 -15.59 24.46 3.54
N GLU A 415 -16.29 25.21 4.38
CA GLU A 415 -16.51 26.65 4.19
C GLU A 415 -15.20 27.46 4.31
N ALA A 416 -14.32 27.11 5.24
CA ALA A 416 -13.01 27.72 5.38
C ALA A 416 -12.14 27.46 4.13
N VAL A 417 -12.17 26.23 3.60
CA VAL A 417 -11.46 25.85 2.37
C VAL A 417 -12.00 26.65 1.18
N ASP A 418 -13.33 26.78 1.02
CA ASP A 418 -13.95 27.56 -0.08
C ASP A 418 -13.45 29.00 -0.10
N ALA A 419 -13.39 29.63 1.08
CA ALA A 419 -12.88 31.00 1.20
C ALA A 419 -11.41 31.11 0.79
N CYS A 420 -10.57 30.17 1.21
CA CYS A 420 -9.14 30.16 0.86
C CYS A 420 -8.91 29.85 -0.63
N VAL A 421 -9.64 28.86 -1.18
CA VAL A 421 -9.59 28.51 -2.60
C VAL A 421 -9.91 29.69 -3.48
N LYS A 422 -10.92 30.51 -3.10
CA LYS A 422 -11.27 31.73 -3.83
C LYS A 422 -10.08 32.67 -3.99
N GLU A 423 -9.45 33.06 -2.90
CA GLU A 423 -8.34 34.02 -2.96
C GLU A 423 -7.13 33.47 -3.71
N VAL A 424 -6.82 32.17 -3.55
CA VAL A 424 -5.71 31.54 -4.28
C VAL A 424 -6.00 31.50 -5.78
N ILE A 425 -7.21 31.11 -6.20
CA ILE A 425 -7.56 31.04 -7.63
C ILE A 425 -7.65 32.43 -8.27
N GLU A 426 -8.19 33.42 -7.55
CA GLU A 426 -8.21 34.81 -8.05
C GLU A 426 -6.78 35.34 -8.27
N ALA A 427 -5.85 35.10 -7.35
CA ALA A 427 -4.44 35.46 -7.50
C ALA A 427 -3.77 34.67 -8.65
N ALA A 428 -4.09 33.39 -8.79
CA ALA A 428 -3.57 32.53 -9.85
C ALA A 428 -3.98 33.04 -11.23
N LEU A 429 -5.28 33.30 -11.44
CA LEU A 429 -5.81 33.82 -12.70
C LEU A 429 -5.25 35.22 -13.08
N ALA A 430 -5.02 36.05 -12.06
CA ALA A 430 -4.44 37.39 -12.28
C ALA A 430 -2.97 37.31 -12.72
N ASN A 431 -2.26 36.23 -12.43
CA ASN A 431 -0.85 36.02 -12.76
C ASN A 431 -0.61 34.92 -13.81
N ASP A 432 -1.64 34.59 -14.58
CA ASP A 432 -1.62 33.63 -15.71
C ASP A 432 -1.19 32.18 -15.30
N TYR A 433 -1.61 31.75 -14.13
CA TYR A 433 -1.53 30.35 -13.74
C TYR A 433 -2.77 29.57 -14.19
N THR A 434 -2.55 28.33 -14.61
CA THR A 434 -3.58 27.31 -14.73
C THR A 434 -3.69 26.56 -13.41
N THR A 435 -4.88 26.38 -12.87
CA THR A 435 -5.07 25.63 -11.61
C THR A 435 -5.83 24.34 -11.86
N ILE A 436 -5.27 23.21 -11.42
CA ILE A 436 -5.95 21.92 -11.35
C ILE A 436 -6.40 21.74 -9.90
N VAL A 437 -7.71 21.72 -9.66
CA VAL A 437 -8.31 21.48 -8.35
C VAL A 437 -8.77 20.02 -8.31
N ILE A 438 -8.25 19.25 -7.35
CA ILE A 438 -8.58 17.84 -7.15
C ILE A 438 -8.76 17.53 -5.67
N ALA A 439 -9.13 16.28 -5.37
CA ALA A 439 -8.84 15.61 -4.08
C ALA A 439 -8.04 14.34 -4.35
N ASP A 440 -7.42 13.80 -3.30
CA ASP A 440 -6.61 12.59 -3.37
C ASP A 440 -7.40 11.33 -2.97
N HIS A 441 -8.47 11.49 -2.20
CA HIS A 441 -9.49 10.49 -1.84
C HIS A 441 -10.73 11.18 -1.27
N GLY A 442 -11.80 10.41 -1.03
CA GLY A 442 -12.99 10.88 -0.34
C GLY A 442 -12.90 10.65 1.17
N ASN A 443 -13.58 11.52 1.93
CA ASN A 443 -13.79 11.42 3.38
C ASN A 443 -15.06 12.21 3.79
N CYS A 444 -14.99 13.56 3.76
CA CYS A 444 -16.03 14.43 4.31
C CYS A 444 -17.33 14.50 3.46
N GLU A 445 -17.35 13.92 2.27
CA GLU A 445 -18.57 13.75 1.48
C GLU A 445 -19.48 12.63 2.03
N THR A 446 -18.99 11.83 2.99
CA THR A 446 -19.77 10.77 3.64
C THR A 446 -19.47 10.76 5.14
N MET A 447 -20.23 11.57 5.88
CA MET A 447 -20.07 11.74 7.34
C MET A 447 -20.97 10.82 8.16
N ILE A 448 -21.90 10.11 7.53
CA ILE A 448 -22.89 9.26 8.19
C ILE A 448 -22.94 7.91 7.49
N ASN A 449 -22.78 6.84 8.26
CA ASN A 449 -22.89 5.46 7.81
C ASN A 449 -24.37 5.08 7.54
N PRO A 450 -24.65 4.01 6.77
CA PRO A 450 -26.02 3.55 6.50
C PRO A 450 -26.83 3.20 7.75
N ASP A 451 -26.19 2.87 8.85
CA ASP A 451 -26.84 2.60 10.16
C ASP A 451 -27.10 3.87 10.99
N GLY A 452 -26.73 5.05 10.46
CA GLY A 452 -26.88 6.34 11.12
C GLY A 452 -25.72 6.72 12.06
N SER A 453 -24.72 5.87 12.24
CA SER A 453 -23.54 6.18 13.03
C SER A 453 -22.61 7.16 12.29
N PRO A 454 -21.77 7.94 12.99
CA PRO A 454 -20.76 8.77 12.35
C PRO A 454 -19.78 7.92 11.52
N ASN A 455 -19.49 8.37 10.30
CA ASN A 455 -18.38 7.82 9.51
C ASN A 455 -17.11 8.63 9.77
N THR A 456 -16.02 7.93 10.07
CA THR A 456 -14.68 8.51 10.30
C THR A 456 -13.65 7.96 9.32
N ALA A 457 -14.06 7.09 8.41
CA ALA A 457 -13.16 6.44 7.45
C ALA A 457 -13.20 7.15 6.09
N HIS A 458 -12.16 6.92 5.29
CA HIS A 458 -12.17 7.30 3.88
C HIS A 458 -13.26 6.53 3.11
N THR A 459 -13.54 6.96 1.89
CA THR A 459 -14.53 6.34 1.02
C THR A 459 -13.91 5.83 -0.27
N THR A 460 -14.67 5.03 -1.00
CA THR A 460 -14.35 4.63 -2.38
C THR A 460 -15.03 5.52 -3.42
N ASN A 461 -15.65 6.61 -3.00
CA ASN A 461 -16.28 7.54 -3.91
C ASN A 461 -15.24 8.24 -4.80
N PRO A 462 -15.58 8.57 -6.06
CA PRO A 462 -14.72 9.36 -6.90
C PRO A 462 -14.52 10.77 -6.34
N VAL A 463 -13.47 11.42 -6.77
CA VAL A 463 -13.17 12.80 -6.40
C VAL A 463 -13.28 13.73 -7.62
N PRO A 464 -13.48 15.03 -7.44
CA PRO A 464 -13.52 15.96 -8.56
C PRO A 464 -12.14 16.22 -9.15
N ILE A 465 -12.12 16.59 -10.44
CA ILE A 465 -11.08 17.36 -11.07
C ILE A 465 -11.72 18.56 -11.77
N ILE A 466 -11.22 19.77 -11.51
CA ILE A 466 -11.66 21.01 -12.14
C ILE A 466 -10.43 21.70 -12.72
N LEU A 467 -10.47 22.04 -14.01
CA LEU A 467 -9.37 22.74 -14.69
C LEU A 467 -9.71 24.23 -14.87
N VAL A 468 -9.13 25.04 -14.02
CA VAL A 468 -9.33 26.49 -14.03
C VAL A 468 -8.30 27.13 -14.94
N ASP A 469 -8.71 27.43 -16.18
CA ASP A 469 -7.90 28.06 -17.21
C ASP A 469 -8.77 28.96 -18.11
N LYS A 470 -8.17 30.00 -18.64
CA LYS A 470 -8.88 30.97 -19.54
C LYS A 470 -9.22 30.37 -20.91
N ASP A 471 -8.35 29.47 -21.41
CA ASP A 471 -8.38 29.02 -22.79
C ASP A 471 -8.86 27.56 -22.95
N ILE A 472 -8.52 26.69 -21.97
CA ILE A 472 -8.81 25.25 -22.04
C ILE A 472 -10.26 24.98 -21.61
N LYS A 473 -10.99 24.21 -22.41
CA LYS A 473 -12.45 24.02 -22.26
C LYS A 473 -12.85 22.55 -22.01
N THR A 474 -11.90 21.64 -21.98
CA THR A 474 -12.16 20.21 -21.79
C THR A 474 -11.20 19.61 -20.79
N ILE A 475 -11.69 18.66 -20.00
CA ILE A 475 -10.92 17.76 -19.16
C ILE A 475 -11.67 16.43 -19.08
N HIS A 476 -10.98 15.31 -18.98
CA HIS A 476 -11.56 13.97 -19.00
C HIS A 476 -11.45 13.28 -17.64
N ASP A 477 -12.29 12.26 -17.44
CA ASP A 477 -12.22 11.37 -16.29
C ASP A 477 -10.91 10.58 -16.30
N GLY A 478 -10.40 10.24 -15.11
CA GLY A 478 -9.15 9.50 -15.00
C GLY A 478 -8.87 8.97 -13.62
N VAL A 479 -7.58 8.83 -13.32
CA VAL A 479 -7.03 8.43 -12.02
C VAL A 479 -5.94 9.40 -11.57
N LEU A 480 -5.52 9.32 -10.31
CA LEU A 480 -4.52 10.27 -9.77
C LEU A 480 -3.18 10.26 -10.54
N GLY A 481 -2.77 9.09 -11.07
CA GLY A 481 -1.56 8.98 -11.87
C GLY A 481 -1.59 9.76 -13.19
N ASP A 482 -2.77 10.19 -13.68
CA ASP A 482 -2.90 10.97 -14.91
C ASP A 482 -2.56 12.46 -14.71
N ILE A 483 -2.45 12.92 -13.45
CA ILE A 483 -2.27 14.34 -13.13
C ILE A 483 -0.87 14.83 -13.50
N ALA A 484 0.20 14.08 -13.20
CA ALA A 484 1.56 14.50 -13.60
C ALA A 484 1.71 14.62 -15.13
N PRO A 485 1.27 13.66 -15.96
CA PRO A 485 1.22 13.84 -17.42
C PRO A 485 0.43 15.06 -17.87
N THR A 486 -0.71 15.34 -17.25
CA THR A 486 -1.53 16.51 -17.53
C THR A 486 -0.78 17.81 -17.22
N ILE A 487 -0.10 17.88 -16.08
CA ILE A 487 0.73 19.04 -15.70
C ILE A 487 1.87 19.24 -16.71
N LEU A 488 2.57 18.17 -17.08
CA LEU A 488 3.68 18.26 -18.05
C LEU A 488 3.20 18.76 -19.42
N GLU A 489 2.05 18.30 -19.91
CA GLU A 489 1.47 18.80 -21.16
C GLU A 489 1.12 20.28 -21.08
N LEU A 490 0.49 20.74 -19.98
CA LEU A 490 0.22 22.17 -19.74
C LEU A 490 1.50 22.99 -19.74
N MET A 491 2.56 22.50 -19.16
CA MET A 491 3.86 23.18 -19.08
C MET A 491 4.69 23.06 -20.36
N GLY A 492 4.29 22.23 -21.32
CA GLY A 492 5.04 21.97 -22.55
C GLY A 492 6.33 21.21 -22.34
N ILE A 493 6.35 20.33 -21.34
CA ILE A 493 7.48 19.47 -20.98
C ILE A 493 7.19 18.03 -21.45
N GLU A 494 8.19 17.37 -22.01
CA GLU A 494 8.06 15.98 -22.47
C GLU A 494 7.84 15.03 -21.30
N GLN A 495 6.86 14.15 -21.44
CA GLN A 495 6.56 13.10 -20.47
C GLN A 495 7.62 12.00 -20.53
N PRO A 496 8.27 11.63 -19.41
CA PRO A 496 9.23 10.54 -19.40
C PRO A 496 8.55 9.17 -19.58
N ALA A 497 9.28 8.21 -20.12
CA ALA A 497 8.78 6.85 -20.37
C ALA A 497 8.31 6.11 -19.09
N ALA A 498 8.87 6.45 -17.93
CA ALA A 498 8.46 5.88 -16.65
C ALA A 498 7.04 6.32 -16.23
N MET A 499 6.54 7.45 -16.71
CA MET A 499 5.15 7.85 -16.50
C MET A 499 4.26 7.12 -17.52
N THR A 500 3.59 6.07 -17.09
CA THR A 500 2.79 5.18 -17.97
C THR A 500 1.34 5.63 -18.10
N ARG A 501 0.93 6.67 -17.38
CA ARG A 501 -0.41 7.25 -17.48
C ARG A 501 -0.46 8.34 -18.55
N HIS A 502 -1.63 8.91 -18.79
CA HIS A 502 -1.89 9.82 -19.91
C HIS A 502 -2.44 11.15 -19.41
N SER A 503 -2.22 12.21 -20.20
CA SER A 503 -2.87 13.50 -19.96
C SER A 503 -4.38 13.38 -20.10
N LEU A 504 -5.09 14.17 -19.33
CA LEU A 504 -6.57 14.28 -19.33
C LEU A 504 -7.09 15.47 -20.18
N LEU A 505 -6.22 16.16 -20.91
CA LEU A 505 -6.58 17.28 -21.79
C LEU A 505 -7.17 16.82 -23.11
#